data_cd794db6c917777901b69984d79687cf
#
_entry.id   cd794db6c917777901b69984d79687cf
#
_cell.length_a   1.000
_cell.length_b   1.000
_cell.length_c   1.000
_cell.angle_alpha   90.00
_cell.angle_beta   90.00
_cell.angle_gamma   90.00
#
_symmetry.space_group_name_H-M   'P 1'
#
loop_
_entity.id
_entity.type
_entity.pdbx_description
1 polymer ?
#
loop_
_entity_poly.entity_id
_entity_poly.type
_entity_poly.pdbx_seq_one_letter_code
_entity_poly.pdbx_strand_id
1 'polypeptide(L)'
;NMKQPELYKMKKYIIGIWMALLPIGVMLAQTDSTRTVKDTKRELRRQRVAKRNLHYNILGGPSYTPDFGFLVGGSALMTFRMNPSDTTQRRSVVPMSIALIFNGGLNLMTKPQLFFKGDRFRIFGTFSYKNTIENFYGIGYNTNKDYPRGEDTSEYRYSGIQVNPWFLFRLGESDLFAGPQVDLNYDKITKPAAGMIEQPSYIAAGGTEHGYTNFSSGLGFLL
;
A
#
# COMPACT_ATOMS: atom_id res chain seq x y z
N ASN A 1 -22.17 -20.06 -75.59
CA ASN A 1 -23.29 -20.90 -75.13
C ASN A 1 -22.86 -21.75 -73.94
N MET A 2 -22.91 -21.17 -72.79
CA MET A 2 -22.74 -21.94 -71.55
C MET A 2 -23.95 -22.79 -71.29
N LYS A 3 -23.75 -24.10 -71.08
CA LYS A 3 -24.83 -25.05 -70.82
C LYS A 3 -25.55 -24.72 -69.49
N GLN A 4 -26.86 -24.73 -69.50
CA GLN A 4 -27.75 -24.46 -68.35
C GLN A 4 -27.28 -25.00 -66.94
N PRO A 5 -26.72 -26.19 -66.82
CA PRO A 5 -26.32 -26.75 -65.53
C PRO A 5 -25.19 -26.06 -64.86
N GLU A 6 -24.29 -25.39 -65.58
CA GLU A 6 -23.13 -24.64 -65.02
C GLU A 6 -23.57 -23.32 -64.36
N LEU A 7 -24.56 -22.63 -64.92
CA LEU A 7 -25.16 -21.41 -64.39
C LEU A 7 -25.89 -21.68 -63.07
N TYR A 8 -26.52 -22.87 -62.94
CA TYR A 8 -27.20 -23.24 -61.72
C TYR A 8 -26.22 -23.55 -60.55
N LYS A 9 -25.11 -24.19 -60.85
CA LYS A 9 -24.03 -24.44 -59.87
C LYS A 9 -23.39 -23.11 -59.40
N MET A 10 -23.06 -22.19 -60.29
CA MET A 10 -22.54 -20.89 -59.91
C MET A 10 -23.52 -20.08 -59.02
N LYS A 11 -24.81 -20.08 -59.30
CA LYS A 11 -25.82 -19.43 -58.44
C LYS A 11 -25.83 -20.00 -57.03
N LYS A 12 -25.69 -21.32 -56.87
CA LYS A 12 -25.65 -21.97 -55.54
C LYS A 12 -24.41 -21.53 -54.72
N TYR A 13 -23.25 -21.38 -55.34
CA TYR A 13 -22.06 -20.91 -54.67
C TYR A 13 -22.12 -19.42 -54.29
N ILE A 14 -22.70 -18.58 -55.16
CA ILE A 14 -22.90 -17.15 -54.88
C ILE A 14 -23.87 -16.95 -53.70
N ILE A 15 -24.98 -17.70 -53.63
CA ILE A 15 -25.92 -17.63 -52.53
C ILE A 15 -25.29 -18.15 -51.22
N GLY A 16 -24.47 -19.21 -51.30
CA GLY A 16 -23.75 -19.74 -50.14
C GLY A 16 -22.72 -18.74 -49.56
N ILE A 17 -22.00 -18.02 -50.39
CA ILE A 17 -21.03 -16.97 -50.00
C ILE A 17 -21.75 -15.78 -49.37
N TRP A 18 -22.92 -15.36 -49.89
CA TRP A 18 -23.70 -14.27 -49.28
C TRP A 18 -24.32 -14.65 -47.93
N MET A 19 -24.71 -15.91 -47.74
CA MET A 19 -25.22 -16.39 -46.47
C MET A 19 -24.14 -16.56 -45.38
N ALA A 20 -22.88 -16.81 -45.78
CA ALA A 20 -21.74 -16.94 -44.89
C ALA A 20 -21.19 -15.57 -44.42
N LEU A 21 -21.41 -14.49 -45.18
CA LEU A 21 -20.94 -13.15 -44.86
C LEU A 21 -21.89 -12.34 -43.94
N LEU A 22 -23.18 -12.68 -43.92
CA LEU A 22 -24.16 -11.99 -43.07
C LEU A 22 -23.90 -12.09 -41.54
N PRO A 23 -23.50 -13.23 -40.97
CA PRO A 23 -23.26 -13.30 -39.54
C PRO A 23 -22.00 -12.56 -39.08
N ILE A 24 -21.00 -12.37 -39.97
CA ILE A 24 -19.74 -11.67 -39.64
C ILE A 24 -20.01 -10.15 -39.48
N GLY A 25 -20.82 -9.56 -40.34
CA GLY A 25 -21.17 -8.15 -40.27
C GLY A 25 -21.97 -7.80 -39.00
N VAL A 26 -22.90 -8.69 -38.58
CA VAL A 26 -23.69 -8.51 -37.36
C VAL A 26 -22.83 -8.66 -36.09
N MET A 27 -21.88 -9.61 -36.11
CA MET A 27 -20.94 -9.75 -34.98
C MET A 27 -20.01 -8.54 -34.82
N LEU A 28 -19.50 -7.95 -35.89
CA LEU A 28 -18.68 -6.77 -35.86
C LEU A 28 -19.46 -5.53 -35.37
N ALA A 29 -20.69 -5.36 -35.79
CA ALA A 29 -21.59 -4.29 -35.36
C ALA A 29 -21.94 -4.39 -33.85
N GLN A 30 -22.17 -5.62 -33.36
CA GLN A 30 -22.42 -5.83 -31.92
C GLN A 30 -21.17 -5.60 -31.06
N THR A 31 -19.97 -5.87 -31.57
CA THR A 31 -18.71 -5.63 -30.83
C THR A 31 -18.44 -4.14 -30.71
N ASP A 32 -18.72 -3.33 -31.70
CA ASP A 32 -18.51 -1.88 -31.64
C ASP A 32 -19.51 -1.18 -30.71
N SER A 33 -20.79 -1.56 -30.73
CA SER A 33 -21.79 -0.96 -29.86
C SER A 33 -21.54 -1.29 -28.37
N THR A 34 -21.06 -2.50 -28.04
CA THR A 34 -20.70 -2.89 -26.68
C THR A 34 -19.41 -2.20 -26.23
N ARG A 35 -18.48 -1.92 -27.11
CA ARG A 35 -17.27 -1.14 -26.82
C ARG A 35 -17.64 0.31 -26.48
N THR A 36 -18.43 0.96 -27.32
CA THR A 36 -18.88 2.35 -27.11
C THR A 36 -19.64 2.53 -25.80
N VAL A 37 -20.54 1.59 -25.45
CA VAL A 37 -21.28 1.63 -24.17
C VAL A 37 -20.36 1.44 -22.97
N LYS A 38 -19.35 0.57 -23.07
CA LYS A 38 -18.36 0.39 -21.99
C LYS A 38 -17.48 1.64 -21.82
N ASP A 39 -17.08 2.27 -22.91
CA ASP A 39 -16.27 3.47 -22.89
C ASP A 39 -17.04 4.68 -22.34
N THR A 40 -18.30 4.85 -22.73
CA THR A 40 -19.19 5.88 -22.15
C THR A 40 -19.42 5.66 -20.66
N LYS A 41 -19.63 4.42 -20.20
CA LYS A 41 -19.73 4.11 -18.76
C LYS A 41 -18.44 4.42 -17.99
N ARG A 42 -17.27 4.15 -18.59
CA ARG A 42 -15.97 4.47 -18.01
C ARG A 42 -15.77 5.98 -17.89
N GLU A 43 -16.14 6.74 -18.92
CA GLU A 43 -16.06 8.21 -18.89
C GLU A 43 -17.00 8.82 -17.87
N LEU A 44 -18.24 8.41 -17.79
CA LEU A 44 -19.20 8.86 -16.77
C LEU A 44 -18.71 8.53 -15.36
N ARG A 45 -18.09 7.36 -15.18
CA ARG A 45 -17.48 6.99 -13.89
C ARG A 45 -16.29 7.87 -13.57
N ARG A 46 -15.41 8.16 -14.54
CA ARG A 46 -14.26 9.08 -14.38
C ARG A 46 -14.73 10.48 -14.02
N GLN A 47 -15.76 11.00 -14.67
CA GLN A 47 -16.32 12.32 -14.38
C GLN A 47 -16.95 12.38 -12.98
N ARG A 48 -17.66 11.33 -12.54
CA ARG A 48 -18.20 11.24 -11.17
C ARG A 48 -17.08 11.19 -10.11
N VAL A 49 -16.02 10.44 -10.40
CA VAL A 49 -14.85 10.35 -9.51
C VAL A 49 -14.12 11.69 -9.46
N ALA A 50 -13.95 12.37 -10.61
CA ALA A 50 -13.29 13.67 -10.67
C ALA A 50 -14.03 14.77 -9.87
N LYS A 51 -15.36 14.69 -9.78
CA LYS A 51 -16.19 15.61 -8.99
C LYS A 51 -16.14 15.36 -7.46
N ARG A 52 -15.66 14.19 -7.03
CA ARG A 52 -15.55 13.87 -5.60
C ARG A 52 -14.32 14.56 -5.00
N ASN A 53 -14.47 15.13 -3.83
CA ASN A 53 -13.33 15.66 -3.09
C ASN A 53 -12.40 14.54 -2.63
N LEU A 54 -12.95 13.41 -2.17
CA LEU A 54 -12.20 12.25 -1.69
C LEU A 54 -11.97 11.26 -2.83
N HIS A 55 -10.70 10.98 -3.10
CA HIS A 55 -10.24 9.90 -3.99
C HIS A 55 -9.51 8.86 -3.15
N TYR A 56 -9.73 7.60 -3.45
CA TYR A 56 -9.00 6.51 -2.82
C TYR A 56 -8.62 5.46 -3.85
N ASN A 57 -7.43 4.91 -3.69
CA ASN A 57 -6.95 3.75 -4.43
C ASN A 57 -6.59 2.68 -3.40
N ILE A 58 -7.03 1.46 -3.63
CA ILE A 58 -6.76 0.33 -2.76
C ILE A 58 -6.09 -0.74 -3.60
N LEU A 59 -5.00 -1.28 -3.11
CA LEU A 59 -4.25 -2.39 -3.67
C LEU A 59 -3.96 -3.38 -2.56
N GLY A 60 -4.06 -4.67 -2.84
CA GLY A 60 -3.72 -5.67 -1.85
C GLY A 60 -3.77 -7.08 -2.44
N GLY A 61 -3.19 -8.01 -1.70
CA GLY A 61 -3.17 -9.40 -2.09
C GLY A 61 -2.34 -10.26 -1.15
N PRO A 62 -2.30 -11.56 -1.41
CA PRO A 62 -1.42 -12.48 -0.70
C PRO A 62 0.03 -12.27 -1.12
N SER A 63 0.94 -12.47 -0.20
CA SER A 63 2.38 -12.41 -0.41
C SER A 63 3.08 -13.45 0.47
N TYR A 64 4.32 -13.72 0.14
CA TYR A 64 5.19 -14.58 0.93
C TYR A 64 6.55 -13.91 1.10
N THR A 65 7.05 -13.89 2.33
CA THR A 65 8.40 -13.46 2.62
C THR A 65 9.11 -14.51 3.49
N PRO A 66 10.42 -14.70 3.32
CA PRO A 66 11.17 -15.67 4.14
C PRO A 66 11.08 -15.38 5.64
N ASP A 67 10.97 -14.10 6.03
CA ASP A 67 10.96 -13.69 7.44
C ASP A 67 9.61 -13.89 8.11
N PHE A 68 8.52 -13.65 7.39
CA PHE A 68 7.17 -13.68 7.98
C PHE A 68 6.31 -14.84 7.45
N GLY A 69 6.79 -15.58 6.45
CA GLY A 69 6.02 -16.62 5.78
C GLY A 69 4.90 -16.04 4.92
N PHE A 70 3.74 -16.66 4.95
CA PHE A 70 2.55 -16.17 4.24
C PHE A 70 1.91 -15.00 4.97
N LEU A 71 1.53 -13.99 4.19
CA LEU A 71 0.85 -12.80 4.68
C LEU A 71 -0.18 -12.32 3.65
N VAL A 72 -1.17 -11.60 4.11
CA VAL A 72 -2.08 -10.82 3.26
C VAL A 72 -1.85 -9.35 3.57
N GLY A 73 -1.44 -8.61 2.56
CA GLY A 73 -1.17 -7.19 2.68
C GLY A 73 -2.11 -6.34 1.83
N GLY A 74 -2.30 -5.11 2.27
CA GLY A 74 -3.04 -4.11 1.52
C GLY A 74 -2.47 -2.72 1.75
N SER A 75 -2.63 -1.88 0.74
CA SER A 75 -2.33 -0.45 0.82
C SER A 75 -3.50 0.35 0.30
N ALA A 76 -3.74 1.48 0.95
CA ALA A 76 -4.73 2.46 0.51
C ALA A 76 -4.07 3.82 0.43
N LEU A 77 -4.35 4.54 -0.66
CA LEU A 77 -3.95 5.92 -0.84
C LEU A 77 -5.21 6.78 -0.89
N MET A 78 -5.39 7.61 0.12
CA MET A 78 -6.48 8.58 0.14
C MET A 78 -5.94 9.96 -0.21
N THR A 79 -6.66 10.68 -1.08
CA THR A 79 -6.35 12.06 -1.45
C THR A 79 -7.61 12.93 -1.41
N PHE A 80 -7.53 14.07 -0.74
CA PHE A 80 -8.65 14.99 -0.59
C PHE A 80 -8.16 16.42 -0.37
N ARG A 81 -9.05 17.40 -0.52
CA ARG A 81 -8.81 18.78 -0.09
C ARG A 81 -9.54 19.04 1.21
N MET A 82 -8.88 19.69 2.16
CA MET A 82 -9.51 20.11 3.43
C MET A 82 -10.66 21.10 3.17
N ASN A 83 -10.52 21.99 2.18
CA ASN A 83 -11.60 22.83 1.69
C ASN A 83 -11.99 22.40 0.27
N PRO A 84 -13.10 21.70 0.06
CA PRO A 84 -13.53 21.25 -1.26
C PRO A 84 -13.79 22.38 -2.27
N SER A 85 -14.16 23.56 -1.78
CA SER A 85 -14.47 24.72 -2.62
C SER A 85 -13.22 25.43 -3.16
N ASP A 86 -12.06 25.19 -2.55
CA ASP A 86 -10.80 25.78 -2.96
C ASP A 86 -10.06 24.85 -3.92
N THR A 87 -10.17 25.13 -5.20
CA THR A 87 -9.53 24.33 -6.26
C THR A 87 -8.02 24.56 -6.33
N THR A 88 -7.52 25.62 -5.74
CA THR A 88 -6.09 25.98 -5.72
C THR A 88 -5.36 25.30 -4.57
N GLN A 89 -6.08 24.88 -3.52
CA GLN A 89 -5.52 24.20 -2.38
C GLN A 89 -4.86 22.88 -2.78
N ARG A 90 -3.64 22.65 -2.29
CA ARG A 90 -2.94 21.37 -2.42
C ARG A 90 -3.76 20.22 -1.80
N ARG A 91 -3.79 19.07 -2.46
CA ARG A 91 -4.50 17.90 -1.93
C ARG A 91 -3.70 17.29 -0.80
N SER A 92 -4.38 16.99 0.29
CA SER A 92 -3.89 16.13 1.36
C SER A 92 -3.81 14.69 0.89
N VAL A 93 -2.77 13.98 1.34
CA VAL A 93 -2.47 12.61 0.94
C VAL A 93 -2.29 11.78 2.20
N VAL A 94 -3.00 10.66 2.29
CA VAL A 94 -2.91 9.73 3.42
C VAL A 94 -2.65 8.32 2.88
N PRO A 95 -1.38 7.94 2.71
CA PRO A 95 -1.02 6.56 2.43
C PRO A 95 -1.20 5.72 3.71
N MET A 96 -1.81 4.56 3.56
CA MET A 96 -2.00 3.58 4.62
C MET A 96 -1.57 2.21 4.11
N SER A 97 -0.99 1.40 4.97
CA SER A 97 -0.68 0.00 4.69
C SER A 97 -1.06 -0.88 5.88
N ILE A 98 -1.52 -2.06 5.57
CA ILE A 98 -1.83 -3.12 6.53
C ILE A 98 -1.23 -4.43 6.03
N ALA A 99 -0.65 -5.21 6.92
CA ALA A 99 -0.23 -6.57 6.64
C ALA A 99 -0.64 -7.48 7.79
N LEU A 100 -1.38 -8.52 7.45
CA LEU A 100 -1.77 -9.60 8.34
C LEU A 100 -0.87 -10.79 8.05
N ILE A 101 -0.13 -11.24 9.05
CA ILE A 101 0.82 -12.34 8.97
C ILE A 101 0.16 -13.58 9.57
N PHE A 102 0.16 -14.70 8.84
CA PHE A 102 -0.57 -15.90 9.27
C PHE A 102 -0.06 -16.49 10.59
N ASN A 103 1.20 -16.25 10.93
CA ASN A 103 1.78 -16.65 12.22
C ASN A 103 1.34 -15.72 13.40
N GLY A 104 0.27 -14.94 13.21
CA GLY A 104 -0.28 -14.10 14.26
C GLY A 104 0.35 -12.71 14.37
N GLY A 105 0.75 -12.12 13.24
CA GLY A 105 1.27 -10.76 13.17
C GLY A 105 0.33 -9.77 12.52
N LEU A 106 0.44 -8.50 12.95
CA LEU A 106 -0.26 -7.36 12.36
C LEU A 106 0.72 -6.19 12.25
N ASN A 107 0.87 -5.65 11.03
CA ASN A 107 1.56 -4.39 10.79
C ASN A 107 0.57 -3.39 10.21
N LEU A 108 0.54 -2.20 10.78
CA LEU A 108 -0.28 -1.09 10.35
C LEU A 108 0.58 0.16 10.30
N MET A 109 0.56 0.89 9.18
CA MET A 109 1.32 2.11 9.02
C MET A 109 0.53 3.13 8.22
N THR A 110 0.63 4.39 8.64
CA THR A 110 0.16 5.54 7.83
C THR A 110 1.14 6.69 7.95
N LYS A 111 1.29 7.43 6.83
CA LYS A 111 2.15 8.63 6.74
C LYS A 111 1.35 9.80 6.18
N PRO A 112 0.42 10.37 6.95
CA PRO A 112 -0.42 11.48 6.49
C PRO A 112 0.39 12.70 6.13
N GLN A 113 -0.03 13.38 5.06
CA GLN A 113 0.42 14.69 4.63
C GLN A 113 -0.80 15.57 4.42
N LEU A 114 -1.12 16.37 5.42
CA LEU A 114 -2.31 17.20 5.45
C LEU A 114 -1.94 18.66 5.14
N PHE A 115 -2.62 19.23 4.13
CA PHE A 115 -2.42 20.61 3.70
C PHE A 115 -3.67 21.43 4.03
N PHE A 116 -3.49 22.52 4.77
CA PHE A 116 -4.56 23.41 5.20
C PHE A 116 -4.68 24.64 4.29
N LYS A 117 -5.73 25.41 4.52
CA LYS A 117 -6.08 26.57 3.69
C LYS A 117 -4.89 27.55 3.51
N GLY A 118 -4.66 27.95 2.26
CA GLY A 118 -3.58 28.87 1.90
C GLY A 118 -2.17 28.32 2.09
N ASP A 119 -2.04 26.99 2.30
CA ASP A 119 -0.77 26.31 2.55
C ASP A 119 0.06 26.96 3.67
N ARG A 120 -0.60 27.58 4.66
CA ARG A 120 0.06 28.21 5.81
C ARG A 120 0.42 27.23 6.91
N PHE A 121 -0.28 26.10 6.96
CA PHE A 121 -0.09 25.07 7.96
C PHE A 121 -0.14 23.70 7.30
N ARG A 122 0.75 22.81 7.71
CA ARG A 122 0.83 21.42 7.27
C ARG A 122 0.97 20.51 8.47
N ILE A 123 0.33 19.37 8.43
CA ILE A 123 0.58 18.29 9.40
C ILE A 123 1.10 17.09 8.60
N PHE A 124 2.32 16.69 8.90
CA PHE A 124 2.91 15.46 8.40
C PHE A 124 3.13 14.52 9.58
N GLY A 125 3.45 13.28 9.31
CA GLY A 125 3.82 12.39 10.40
C GLY A 125 3.88 10.94 9.98
N THR A 126 4.25 10.12 10.96
CA THR A 126 4.23 8.67 10.86
C THR A 126 3.46 8.12 12.04
N PHE A 127 2.51 7.25 11.76
CA PHE A 127 1.82 6.45 12.76
C PHE A 127 1.97 4.99 12.38
N SER A 128 2.54 4.20 13.26
CA SER A 128 2.68 2.76 13.02
C SER A 128 2.33 1.95 14.26
N TYR A 129 1.72 0.82 14.01
CA TYR A 129 1.53 -0.26 14.96
C TYR A 129 2.09 -1.53 14.36
N LYS A 130 2.93 -2.21 15.10
CA LYS A 130 3.57 -3.45 14.70
C LYS A 130 3.42 -4.48 15.83
N ASN A 131 2.96 -5.66 15.50
CA ASN A 131 2.94 -6.81 16.40
C ASN A 131 3.29 -8.03 15.55
N THR A 132 4.53 -8.49 15.63
CA THR A 132 5.05 -9.54 14.76
C THR A 132 6.00 -10.45 15.52
N ILE A 133 6.21 -11.62 14.95
CA ILE A 133 7.32 -12.48 15.34
C ILE A 133 8.53 -12.04 14.54
N GLU A 134 9.63 -11.78 15.20
CA GLU A 134 10.91 -11.36 14.63
C GLU A 134 12.04 -12.28 15.09
N ASN A 135 13.19 -12.14 14.45
CA ASN A 135 14.35 -12.96 14.76
C ASN A 135 15.54 -12.07 15.06
N PHE A 136 16.22 -12.34 16.17
CA PHE A 136 17.47 -11.70 16.53
C PHE A 136 18.62 -12.69 16.30
N TYR A 137 19.47 -12.37 15.33
CA TYR A 137 20.60 -13.21 14.96
C TYR A 137 21.93 -12.78 15.59
N GLY A 138 21.89 -11.83 16.53
CA GLY A 138 23.06 -11.25 17.13
C GLY A 138 23.68 -10.10 16.32
N ILE A 139 24.79 -9.60 16.81
CA ILE A 139 25.54 -8.49 16.22
C ILE A 139 26.80 -9.01 15.56
N GLY A 140 26.95 -8.80 14.26
CA GLY A 140 28.09 -9.22 13.46
C GLY A 140 27.88 -10.53 12.69
N TYR A 141 28.73 -10.72 11.67
CA TYR A 141 28.60 -11.85 10.73
C TYR A 141 28.75 -13.22 11.40
N ASN A 142 29.75 -13.38 12.28
CA ASN A 142 30.04 -14.67 12.90
C ASN A 142 28.89 -15.11 13.82
N THR A 143 28.34 -14.18 14.59
CA THR A 143 27.20 -14.47 15.47
C THR A 143 25.96 -14.90 14.70
N ASN A 144 25.67 -14.24 13.59
CA ASN A 144 24.54 -14.59 12.73
C ASN A 144 24.65 -16.03 12.16
N LYS A 145 25.86 -16.48 11.87
CA LYS A 145 26.12 -17.84 11.38
C LYS A 145 25.85 -18.90 12.45
N ASP A 146 26.17 -18.60 13.69
CA ASP A 146 26.12 -19.56 14.81
C ASP A 146 24.71 -19.67 15.41
N TYR A 147 23.85 -18.68 15.19
CA TYR A 147 22.48 -18.66 15.69
C TYR A 147 21.47 -18.76 14.52
N PRO A 148 21.10 -19.98 14.12
CA PRO A 148 20.13 -20.20 13.06
C PRO A 148 18.74 -19.72 13.50
N ARG A 149 17.91 -19.43 12.51
CA ARG A 149 16.50 -19.10 12.73
C ARG A 149 15.76 -20.25 13.42
N GLY A 150 15.04 -19.93 14.49
CA GLY A 150 14.21 -20.90 15.20
C GLY A 150 13.52 -20.33 16.42
N GLU A 151 12.44 -21.02 16.83
CA GLU A 151 11.61 -20.62 17.96
C GLU A 151 12.40 -20.57 19.28
N ASP A 152 13.34 -21.51 19.46
CA ASP A 152 14.17 -21.60 20.67
C ASP A 152 15.52 -20.85 20.56
N THR A 153 15.89 -20.39 19.37
CA THR A 153 17.22 -19.84 19.11
C THR A 153 17.25 -18.33 18.89
N SER A 154 16.35 -17.80 18.08
CA SER A 154 16.42 -16.39 17.64
C SER A 154 15.09 -15.67 17.68
N GLU A 155 13.98 -16.38 17.87
CA GLU A 155 12.65 -15.81 17.71
C GLU A 155 12.20 -15.04 18.97
N TYR A 156 11.52 -13.93 18.74
CA TYR A 156 10.84 -13.16 19.77
C TYR A 156 9.59 -12.49 19.20
N ARG A 157 8.62 -12.19 20.04
CA ARG A 157 7.48 -11.39 19.65
C ARG A 157 7.75 -9.90 19.97
N TYR A 158 7.72 -9.11 18.94
CA TYR A 158 7.81 -7.66 19.02
C TYR A 158 6.43 -7.02 18.92
N SER A 159 6.13 -6.05 19.79
CA SER A 159 4.97 -5.19 19.72
C SER A 159 5.42 -3.75 19.89
N GLY A 160 5.09 -2.89 18.93
CA GLY A 160 5.51 -1.49 18.95
C GLY A 160 4.42 -0.55 18.43
N ILE A 161 4.42 0.65 19.01
CA ILE A 161 3.59 1.77 18.57
C ILE A 161 4.52 2.97 18.38
N GLN A 162 4.45 3.59 17.20
CA GLN A 162 5.15 4.83 16.91
C GLN A 162 4.15 5.91 16.51
N VAL A 163 4.30 7.08 17.12
CA VAL A 163 3.50 8.29 16.83
C VAL A 163 4.45 9.46 16.68
N ASN A 164 4.60 9.95 15.45
CA ASN A 164 5.56 11.00 15.12
C ASN A 164 4.90 12.10 14.27
N PRO A 165 4.08 13.00 14.85
CA PRO A 165 3.49 14.13 14.15
C PRO A 165 4.45 15.30 14.02
N TRP A 166 4.40 15.99 12.88
CA TRP A 166 5.11 17.21 12.54
C TRP A 166 4.13 18.32 12.26
N PHE A 167 4.22 19.41 12.96
CA PHE A 167 3.36 20.58 12.83
C PHE A 167 4.15 21.72 12.17
N LEU A 168 3.94 21.96 10.89
CA LEU A 168 4.74 22.84 10.07
C LEU A 168 3.96 24.12 9.74
N PHE A 169 4.51 25.24 10.13
CA PHE A 169 3.97 26.57 9.88
C PHE A 169 4.83 27.28 8.84
N ARG A 170 4.18 27.93 7.87
CA ARG A 170 4.86 28.70 6.85
C ARG A 170 5.51 29.95 7.47
N LEU A 171 6.75 30.20 7.14
CA LEU A 171 7.50 31.38 7.58
C LEU A 171 7.25 32.57 6.61
N GLY A 172 6.34 33.43 6.99
CA GLY A 172 5.95 34.58 6.16
C GLY A 172 5.37 34.17 4.81
N GLU A 173 5.83 34.77 3.73
CA GLU A 173 5.44 34.45 2.35
C GLU A 173 6.46 33.55 1.61
N SER A 174 7.46 33.04 2.33
CA SER A 174 8.47 32.15 1.78
C SER A 174 7.90 30.72 1.59
N ASP A 175 8.63 29.88 0.89
CA ASP A 175 8.34 28.44 0.79
C ASP A 175 8.99 27.61 1.93
N LEU A 176 9.49 28.28 2.95
CA LEU A 176 10.06 27.65 4.13
C LEU A 176 8.98 27.37 5.17
N PHE A 177 9.10 26.25 5.83
CA PHE A 177 8.19 25.80 6.88
C PHE A 177 9.01 25.41 8.11
N ALA A 178 8.55 25.83 9.27
CA ALA A 178 9.16 25.42 10.54
C ALA A 178 8.10 25.08 11.57
N GLY A 179 8.45 24.23 12.52
CA GLY A 179 7.55 23.89 13.60
C GLY A 179 7.98 22.71 14.43
N PRO A 180 7.23 22.42 15.50
CA PRO A 180 7.53 21.35 16.42
C PRO A 180 7.26 19.98 15.83
N GLN A 181 8.05 19.02 16.25
CA GLN A 181 7.88 17.60 16.04
C GLN A 181 7.80 16.90 17.38
N VAL A 182 6.91 15.95 17.50
CA VAL A 182 6.81 15.05 18.64
C VAL A 182 7.17 13.65 18.16
N ASP A 183 7.96 12.92 18.92
CA ASP A 183 8.29 11.51 18.65
C ASP A 183 7.97 10.69 19.90
N LEU A 184 7.05 9.76 19.77
CA LEU A 184 6.64 8.84 20.83
C LEU A 184 6.77 7.43 20.30
N ASN A 185 7.60 6.63 20.94
CA ASN A 185 7.80 5.23 20.62
C ASN A 185 7.58 4.39 21.87
N TYR A 186 6.79 3.36 21.72
CA TYR A 186 6.60 2.31 22.72
C TYR A 186 6.91 0.97 22.09
N ASP A 187 7.88 0.27 22.64
CA ASP A 187 8.37 -1.01 22.16
C ASP A 187 8.30 -2.04 23.28
N LYS A 188 7.82 -3.22 22.96
CA LYS A 188 7.72 -4.34 23.88
C LYS A 188 8.13 -5.64 23.20
N ILE A 189 9.07 -6.33 23.83
CA ILE A 189 9.47 -7.69 23.46
C ILE A 189 8.78 -8.66 24.40
N THR A 190 8.18 -9.70 23.86
CA THR A 190 7.58 -10.79 24.61
C THR A 190 8.04 -12.12 24.03
N LYS A 191 8.08 -13.16 24.86
CA LYS A 191 8.49 -14.50 24.47
C LYS A 191 9.85 -14.53 23.73
N PRO A 192 10.92 -13.96 24.31
CA PRO A 192 12.24 -14.08 23.72
C PRO A 192 12.69 -15.54 23.78
N ALA A 193 13.32 -16.01 22.70
CA ALA A 193 13.93 -17.35 22.66
C ALA A 193 15.05 -17.47 23.69
N ALA A 194 15.22 -18.66 24.25
CA ALA A 194 16.31 -18.92 25.20
C ALA A 194 17.69 -18.63 24.57
N GLY A 195 17.90 -19.07 23.34
CA GLY A 195 19.14 -18.80 22.61
C GLY A 195 19.41 -17.31 22.36
N MET A 196 18.36 -16.48 22.22
CA MET A 196 18.51 -15.03 22.12
C MET A 196 19.06 -14.42 23.42
N ILE A 197 18.51 -14.83 24.57
CA ILE A 197 18.88 -14.28 25.87
C ILE A 197 20.32 -14.65 26.24
N GLU A 198 20.75 -15.83 25.85
CA GLU A 198 22.09 -16.36 26.12
C GLU A 198 23.19 -15.83 25.18
N GLN A 199 22.79 -15.11 24.14
CA GLN A 199 23.76 -14.57 23.18
C GLN A 199 24.74 -13.56 23.83
N PRO A 200 26.04 -13.70 23.65
CA PRO A 200 27.01 -12.75 24.16
C PRO A 200 26.81 -11.31 23.70
N SER A 201 26.38 -11.14 22.45
CA SER A 201 26.08 -9.83 21.87
C SER A 201 24.84 -9.18 22.49
N TYR A 202 23.82 -9.96 22.85
CA TYR A 202 22.63 -9.48 23.54
C TYR A 202 22.94 -9.06 24.97
N ILE A 203 23.74 -9.87 25.68
CA ILE A 203 24.20 -9.57 27.04
C ILE A 203 25.09 -8.34 27.04
N ALA A 204 26.05 -8.24 26.13
CA ALA A 204 26.94 -7.10 26.02
C ALA A 204 26.22 -5.76 25.70
N ALA A 205 25.07 -5.85 25.02
CA ALA A 205 24.20 -4.71 24.76
C ALA A 205 23.28 -4.35 25.95
N GLY A 206 23.39 -5.06 27.09
CA GLY A 206 22.54 -4.84 28.26
C GLY A 206 21.11 -5.30 28.12
N GLY A 207 20.84 -6.24 27.19
CA GLY A 207 19.48 -6.66 26.84
C GLY A 207 18.66 -7.24 27.99
N THR A 208 19.31 -7.88 28.98
CA THR A 208 18.65 -8.38 30.20
C THR A 208 18.48 -7.32 31.28
N GLU A 209 19.36 -6.31 31.31
CA GLU A 209 19.36 -5.24 32.31
C GLU A 209 18.32 -4.17 31.99
N HIS A 210 18.11 -3.85 30.69
CA HIS A 210 17.16 -2.83 30.25
C HIS A 210 15.71 -3.33 30.18
N GLY A 211 15.47 -4.62 30.39
CA GLY A 211 14.14 -5.24 30.30
C GLY A 211 13.59 -5.33 28.87
N TYR A 212 12.33 -5.74 28.76
CA TYR A 212 11.68 -6.00 27.47
C TYR A 212 10.67 -4.93 27.04
N THR A 213 10.61 -3.83 27.80
CA THR A 213 9.68 -2.72 27.49
C THR A 213 10.47 -1.43 27.46
N ASN A 214 10.35 -0.71 26.36
CA ASN A 214 10.97 0.59 26.20
C ASN A 214 9.93 1.64 25.81
N PHE A 215 10.02 2.80 26.43
CA PHE A 215 9.29 3.99 26.03
C PHE A 215 10.28 5.10 25.78
N SER A 216 10.27 5.65 24.58
CA SER A 216 11.08 6.82 24.25
C SER A 216 10.20 7.96 23.75
N SER A 217 10.56 9.17 24.12
CA SER A 217 9.91 10.38 23.65
C SER A 217 10.94 11.42 23.25
N GLY A 218 10.62 12.19 22.24
CA GLY A 218 11.46 13.25 21.71
C GLY A 218 10.65 14.44 21.28
N LEU A 219 11.25 15.63 21.45
CA LEU A 219 10.76 16.87 20.86
C LEU A 219 11.83 17.39 19.90
N GLY A 220 11.40 17.75 18.72
CA GLY A 220 12.27 18.28 17.68
C GLY A 220 11.70 19.57 17.09
N PHE A 221 12.55 20.27 16.36
CA PHE A 221 12.17 21.43 15.58
C PHE A 221 12.66 21.22 14.16
N LEU A 222 11.77 21.40 13.20
CA LEU A 222 12.03 21.24 11.77
C LEU A 222 12.03 22.60 11.09
N LEU A 223 12.94 22.75 10.14
CA LEU A 223 13.03 23.92 9.27
C LEU A 223 12.99 23.50 7.80
#